data_7c79cfa48e81f81828eff9d18b44c51d
#
_entry.id   7c79cfa48e81f81828eff9d18b44c51d
#
_cell.length_a   1.000
_cell.length_b   1.000
_cell.length_c   1.000
_cell.angle_alpha   90.00
_cell.angle_beta   90.00
_cell.angle_gamma   90.00
#
_symmetry.space_group_name_H-M   'P 1'
#
loop_
_entity.id
_entity.type
_entity.pdbx_description
1 polymer ?
#
loop_
_entity_poly.entity_id
_entity_poly.type
_entity_poly.pdbx_seq_one_letter_code
_entity_poly.pdbx_strand_id
1 'polypeptide(L)'
;MTVHTRVRAMVAMLCSVAVLSIGAAPAAAADPLDYVVHTEHVQVGPYPVTVGFTVWPLRAMQSLDFTFEPDAGIAGKSGTVTAIAPDGREDTDRLSRHPRNHDVWGLDVESLNSSGTWTLRFTIDGPRGQGTGDLTIAVLEQPGPPLALSWLVGLTPLALTLVFVAVVWIRTGRRTVTSIGWRPNTGRRES
;
A
#
# COMPACT_ATOMS: atom_id res chain seq x y z
N MET A 1 11.67 17.10 -46.15
CA MET A 1 11.07 16.41 -44.98
C MET A 1 10.51 17.48 -44.05
N THR A 2 9.21 17.63 -44.07
CA THR A 2 8.51 18.75 -43.39
C THR A 2 8.48 18.53 -41.88
N VAL A 3 8.52 19.63 -41.13
CA VAL A 3 8.52 19.69 -39.66
C VAL A 3 7.39 18.83 -39.04
N HIS A 4 6.25 18.71 -39.73
CA HIS A 4 5.11 17.88 -39.33
C HIS A 4 5.41 16.37 -39.24
N THR A 5 6.31 15.85 -40.06
CA THR A 5 6.69 14.42 -40.04
C THR A 5 7.55 14.09 -38.82
N ARG A 6 8.41 15.03 -38.40
CA ARG A 6 9.28 14.86 -37.23
C ARG A 6 8.52 14.93 -35.91
N VAL A 7 7.49 15.80 -35.80
CA VAL A 7 6.62 15.90 -34.63
C VAL A 7 5.77 14.65 -34.47
N ARG A 8 5.23 14.10 -35.57
CA ARG A 8 4.44 12.84 -35.54
C ARG A 8 5.29 11.64 -35.12
N ALA A 9 6.54 11.56 -35.57
CA ALA A 9 7.46 10.48 -35.16
C ALA A 9 7.83 10.58 -33.66
N MET A 10 8.02 11.79 -33.12
CA MET A 10 8.31 11.98 -31.69
C MET A 10 7.12 11.66 -30.80
N VAL A 11 5.91 12.02 -31.20
CA VAL A 11 4.68 11.69 -30.44
C VAL A 11 4.42 10.20 -30.46
N ALA A 12 4.64 9.51 -31.60
CA ALA A 12 4.51 8.07 -31.69
C ALA A 12 5.54 7.32 -30.80
N MET A 13 6.75 7.83 -30.66
CA MET A 13 7.80 7.24 -29.83
C MET A 13 7.51 7.43 -28.33
N LEU A 14 6.94 8.56 -27.91
CA LEU A 14 6.51 8.80 -26.52
C LEU A 14 5.32 7.92 -26.12
N CYS A 15 4.37 7.66 -27.02
CA CYS A 15 3.25 6.75 -26.77
C CYS A 15 3.72 5.29 -26.64
N SER A 16 4.77 4.89 -27.37
CA SER A 16 5.29 3.51 -27.32
C SER A 16 5.99 3.18 -25.99
N VAL A 17 6.59 4.16 -25.31
CA VAL A 17 7.25 3.96 -24.01
C VAL A 17 6.21 3.85 -22.88
N ALA A 18 5.04 4.48 -23.01
CA ALA A 18 3.98 4.41 -22.01
C ALA A 18 3.23 3.06 -21.98
N VAL A 19 3.28 2.29 -23.07
CA VAL A 19 2.54 1.00 -23.19
C VAL A 19 3.36 -0.19 -22.67
N LEU A 20 4.67 -0.08 -22.53
CA LEU A 20 5.51 -1.19 -22.03
C LEU A 20 5.46 -1.37 -20.49
N SER A 21 4.80 -0.49 -19.75
CA SER A 21 4.73 -0.53 -18.28
C SER A 21 3.51 -1.31 -17.73
N ILE A 22 2.64 -1.87 -18.56
CA ILE A 22 1.37 -2.50 -18.14
C ILE A 22 1.44 -4.04 -18.24
N GLY A 23 2.59 -4.63 -18.08
CA GLY A 23 2.77 -6.06 -18.23
C GLY A 23 3.28 -6.84 -17.01
N ALA A 24 3.22 -6.28 -15.80
CA ALA A 24 3.34 -7.10 -14.61
C ALA A 24 1.94 -7.69 -14.32
N ALA A 25 1.68 -8.89 -14.84
CA ALA A 25 0.59 -9.69 -14.32
C ALA A 25 0.77 -9.77 -12.80
N PRO A 26 -0.27 -9.53 -11.98
CA PRO A 26 -0.17 -9.83 -10.57
C PRO A 26 0.20 -11.31 -10.48
N ALA A 27 1.32 -11.62 -9.84
CA ALA A 27 1.57 -12.98 -9.40
C ALA A 27 0.32 -13.35 -8.60
N ALA A 28 -0.40 -14.36 -9.06
CA ALA A 28 -1.50 -14.91 -8.31
C ALA A 28 -0.90 -15.26 -6.95
N ALA A 29 -1.29 -14.53 -5.92
CA ALA A 29 -0.92 -14.83 -4.56
C ALA A 29 -1.43 -16.26 -4.36
N ALA A 30 -0.53 -17.21 -4.14
CA ALA A 30 -0.91 -18.52 -3.67
C ALA A 30 -1.75 -18.30 -2.42
N ASP A 31 -2.92 -18.89 -2.39
CA ASP A 31 -3.87 -18.77 -1.29
C ASP A 31 -3.13 -19.16 0.01
N PRO A 32 -2.92 -18.24 0.97
CA PRO A 32 -2.16 -18.54 2.19
C PRO A 32 -3.02 -19.32 3.18
N LEU A 33 -3.76 -20.30 2.66
CA LEU A 33 -4.67 -21.17 3.40
C LEU A 33 -3.87 -22.19 4.15
N ASP A 34 -3.68 -22.19 5.38
CA ASP A 34 -3.15 -23.20 6.30
C ASP A 34 -1.67 -23.11 6.69
N TYR A 35 -0.98 -22.00 6.49
CA TYR A 35 0.43 -22.00 6.85
C TYR A 35 0.74 -21.01 7.97
N VAL A 36 0.60 -21.49 9.22
CA VAL A 36 1.16 -20.80 10.38
C VAL A 36 2.69 -20.92 10.32
N VAL A 37 3.38 -19.80 10.13
CA VAL A 37 4.85 -19.75 10.00
C VAL A 37 5.54 -19.45 11.32
N HIS A 38 4.79 -18.92 12.30
CA HIS A 38 5.30 -18.60 13.62
C HIS A 38 4.20 -18.71 14.66
N THR A 39 4.55 -19.14 15.89
CA THR A 39 3.62 -19.26 17.00
C THR A 39 4.19 -18.60 18.25
N GLU A 40 3.32 -17.95 19.01
CA GLU A 40 3.59 -17.43 20.35
C GLU A 40 2.58 -18.02 21.34
N HIS A 41 2.99 -18.12 22.60
CA HIS A 41 2.13 -18.66 23.65
C HIS A 41 1.81 -17.57 24.68
N VAL A 42 0.54 -17.43 25.02
CA VAL A 42 0.10 -16.49 26.03
C VAL A 42 -0.78 -17.19 27.07
N GLN A 43 -0.55 -16.86 28.33
CA GLN A 43 -1.40 -17.34 29.41
C GLN A 43 -2.54 -16.36 29.67
N VAL A 44 -3.78 -16.74 29.34
CA VAL A 44 -4.98 -15.92 29.52
C VAL A 44 -5.75 -16.43 30.75
N GLY A 45 -5.32 -16.02 31.92
CA GLY A 45 -5.83 -16.57 33.18
C GLY A 45 -5.69 -18.11 33.22
N PRO A 46 -6.81 -18.87 33.35
CA PRO A 46 -6.73 -20.33 33.35
C PRO A 46 -6.61 -20.98 31.95
N TYR A 47 -6.52 -20.18 30.89
CA TYR A 47 -6.51 -20.64 29.50
C TYR A 47 -5.16 -20.35 28.84
N PRO A 48 -4.28 -21.36 28.62
CA PRO A 48 -3.17 -21.22 27.71
C PRO A 48 -3.71 -21.07 26.28
N VAL A 49 -3.18 -20.12 25.51
CA VAL A 49 -3.58 -19.85 24.13
C VAL A 49 -2.33 -19.83 23.26
N THR A 50 -2.37 -20.58 22.16
CA THR A 50 -1.38 -20.49 21.09
C THR A 50 -1.87 -19.48 20.06
N VAL A 51 -1.05 -18.47 19.78
CA VAL A 51 -1.28 -17.46 18.76
C VAL A 51 -0.45 -17.80 17.54
N GLY A 52 -1.09 -18.06 16.41
CA GLY A 52 -0.43 -18.38 15.15
C GLY A 52 -0.43 -17.19 14.20
N PHE A 53 0.68 -17.02 13.49
CA PHE A 53 0.91 -15.97 12.50
C PHE A 53 1.20 -16.60 11.15
N THR A 54 0.56 -16.13 10.09
CA THR A 54 0.79 -16.57 8.71
C THR A 54 1.94 -15.82 8.03
N VAL A 55 2.39 -14.72 8.62
CA VAL A 55 3.54 -13.93 8.17
C VAL A 55 4.44 -13.61 9.36
N TRP A 56 5.75 -13.81 9.20
CA TRP A 56 6.75 -13.45 10.22
C TRP A 56 8.08 -13.06 9.56
N PRO A 57 8.78 -12.02 10.05
CA PRO A 57 8.39 -11.08 11.10
C PRO A 57 7.26 -10.16 10.66
N LEU A 58 6.47 -9.68 11.63
CA LEU A 58 5.35 -8.78 11.38
C LEU A 58 5.85 -7.42 10.89
N ARG A 59 5.13 -6.84 9.93
CA ARG A 59 5.40 -5.51 9.38
C ARG A 59 4.15 -4.67 9.30
N ALA A 60 4.30 -3.37 9.53
CA ALA A 60 3.21 -2.42 9.42
C ALA A 60 2.60 -2.41 8.01
N MET A 61 1.30 -2.17 7.93
CA MET A 61 0.52 -2.09 6.68
C MET A 61 0.57 -3.36 5.81
N GLN A 62 0.96 -4.48 6.38
CA GLN A 62 0.93 -5.78 5.71
C GLN A 62 -0.34 -6.50 6.13
N SER A 63 -1.00 -7.16 5.16
CA SER A 63 -2.13 -8.05 5.47
C SER A 63 -1.64 -9.24 6.27
N LEU A 64 -2.27 -9.46 7.41
CA LEU A 64 -1.94 -10.50 8.39
C LEU A 64 -3.16 -11.36 8.63
N ASP A 65 -2.92 -12.61 8.94
CA ASP A 65 -3.93 -13.55 9.37
C ASP A 65 -3.46 -14.15 10.71
N PHE A 66 -4.32 -14.09 11.71
CA PHE A 66 -4.04 -14.54 13.06
C PHE A 66 -4.95 -15.69 13.43
N THR A 67 -4.38 -16.71 14.04
CA THR A 67 -5.15 -17.80 14.68
C THR A 67 -4.93 -17.79 16.18
N PHE A 68 -6.00 -18.06 16.95
CA PHE A 68 -5.97 -18.12 18.41
C PHE A 68 -6.57 -19.45 18.85
N GLU A 69 -5.72 -20.34 19.35
CA GLU A 69 -6.09 -21.68 19.75
C GLU A 69 -5.88 -21.90 21.24
N PRO A 70 -6.94 -21.93 22.06
CA PRO A 70 -6.84 -22.37 23.45
C PRO A 70 -6.55 -23.89 23.51
N ASP A 71 -5.67 -24.32 24.41
CA ASP A 71 -5.27 -25.74 24.57
C ASP A 71 -6.43 -26.73 24.62
N ALA A 72 -7.56 -26.35 25.18
CA ALA A 72 -8.77 -27.17 25.26
C ALA A 72 -9.80 -26.84 24.17
N GLY A 73 -9.37 -26.26 23.03
CA GLY A 73 -10.24 -25.80 21.95
C GLY A 73 -11.16 -24.64 22.34
N ILE A 74 -11.98 -24.16 21.41
CA ILE A 74 -12.84 -22.98 21.57
C ILE A 74 -14.23 -23.30 22.11
N ALA A 75 -14.60 -24.58 22.20
CA ALA A 75 -15.94 -24.97 22.61
C ALA A 75 -16.28 -24.51 24.05
N GLY A 76 -17.46 -23.89 24.22
CA GLY A 76 -17.92 -23.38 25.50
C GLY A 76 -17.14 -22.16 26.03
N LYS A 77 -16.37 -21.50 25.18
CA LYS A 77 -15.63 -20.29 25.51
C LYS A 77 -16.05 -19.14 24.59
N SER A 78 -15.91 -17.93 25.07
CA SER A 78 -16.08 -16.69 24.32
C SER A 78 -15.09 -15.65 24.84
N GLY A 79 -14.91 -14.57 24.11
CA GLY A 79 -14.00 -13.52 24.56
C GLY A 79 -13.80 -12.40 23.55
N THR A 80 -12.83 -11.58 23.86
CA THR A 80 -12.39 -10.46 23.03
C THR A 80 -10.88 -10.41 22.93
N VAL A 81 -10.38 -9.86 21.85
CA VAL A 81 -8.99 -9.42 21.70
C VAL A 81 -8.97 -7.93 21.52
N THR A 82 -8.13 -7.24 22.29
CA THR A 82 -7.89 -5.80 22.16
C THR A 82 -6.47 -5.60 21.64
N ALA A 83 -6.35 -5.02 20.46
CA ALA A 83 -5.08 -4.62 19.89
C ALA A 83 -4.73 -3.21 20.38
N ILE A 84 -3.62 -3.09 21.11
CA ILE A 84 -3.12 -1.84 21.66
C ILE A 84 -1.92 -1.40 20.84
N ALA A 85 -2.07 -0.31 20.12
CA ALA A 85 -1.03 0.25 19.27
C ALA A 85 0.09 0.94 20.07
N PRO A 86 1.27 1.17 19.49
CA PRO A 86 2.37 1.89 20.16
C PRO A 86 2.02 3.32 20.61
N ASP A 87 1.04 3.96 19.98
CA ASP A 87 0.52 5.29 20.32
C ASP A 87 -0.59 5.26 21.40
N GLY A 88 -0.92 4.07 21.91
CA GLY A 88 -1.93 3.86 22.94
C GLY A 88 -3.38 3.77 22.42
N ARG A 89 -3.59 3.75 21.09
CA ARG A 89 -4.91 3.45 20.54
C ARG A 89 -5.26 2.00 20.77
N GLU A 90 -6.51 1.77 21.14
CA GLU A 90 -7.04 0.43 21.37
C GLU A 90 -8.16 0.15 20.36
N ASP A 91 -8.12 -1.06 19.80
CA ASP A 91 -9.18 -1.62 18.99
C ASP A 91 -9.58 -2.98 19.54
N THR A 92 -10.87 -3.22 19.71
CA THR A 92 -11.38 -4.40 20.40
C THR A 92 -12.34 -5.17 19.51
N ASP A 93 -11.97 -6.41 19.21
CA ASP A 93 -12.78 -7.35 18.46
C ASP A 93 -13.22 -8.55 19.30
N ARG A 94 -14.34 -9.13 18.90
CA ARG A 94 -14.78 -10.41 19.48
C ARG A 94 -13.95 -11.56 18.90
N LEU A 95 -13.56 -12.50 19.76
CA LEU A 95 -12.98 -13.76 19.33
C LEU A 95 -14.05 -14.58 18.58
N SER A 96 -14.02 -14.48 17.27
CA SER A 96 -14.89 -15.23 16.36
C SER A 96 -14.16 -16.41 15.74
N ARG A 97 -14.90 -17.40 15.25
CA ARG A 97 -14.31 -18.53 14.52
C ARG A 97 -13.60 -18.03 13.28
N HIS A 98 -12.40 -18.53 13.06
CA HIS A 98 -11.65 -18.20 11.85
C HIS A 98 -12.40 -18.67 10.60
N PRO A 99 -12.56 -17.82 9.56
CA PRO A 99 -13.40 -18.16 8.38
C PRO A 99 -12.95 -19.41 7.63
N ARG A 100 -11.65 -19.72 7.66
CA ARG A 100 -11.04 -20.84 6.94
C ARG A 100 -10.76 -22.06 7.83
N ASN A 101 -10.69 -21.86 9.16
CA ASN A 101 -10.51 -22.94 10.13
C ASN A 101 -11.45 -22.73 11.32
N HIS A 102 -12.61 -23.36 11.29
CA HIS A 102 -13.67 -23.18 12.29
C HIS A 102 -13.36 -23.79 13.66
N ASP A 103 -12.25 -24.51 13.81
CA ASP A 103 -11.85 -25.13 15.07
C ASP A 103 -11.06 -24.18 15.97
N VAL A 104 -10.62 -23.04 15.42
CA VAL A 104 -9.89 -21.99 16.13
C VAL A 104 -10.59 -20.64 16.01
N TRP A 105 -10.27 -19.70 16.88
CA TRP A 105 -10.58 -18.29 16.67
C TRP A 105 -9.54 -17.63 15.75
N GLY A 106 -9.88 -16.51 15.13
CA GLY A 106 -8.94 -15.75 14.34
C GLY A 106 -9.46 -14.43 13.84
N LEU A 107 -8.53 -13.62 13.40
CA LEU A 107 -8.78 -12.39 12.64
C LEU A 107 -8.30 -12.63 11.22
N ASP A 108 -9.21 -12.56 10.25
CA ASP A 108 -8.89 -12.71 8.83
C ASP A 108 -8.65 -11.33 8.20
N VAL A 109 -7.51 -11.20 7.53
CA VAL A 109 -7.14 -9.95 6.82
C VAL A 109 -7.07 -8.72 7.74
N GLU A 110 -6.32 -8.85 8.83
CA GLU A 110 -6.01 -7.72 9.71
C GLU A 110 -4.75 -6.98 9.25
N SER A 111 -4.63 -5.69 9.56
CA SER A 111 -3.41 -4.94 9.31
C SER A 111 -3.06 -4.02 10.48
N LEU A 112 -1.83 -4.16 10.97
CA LEU A 112 -1.27 -3.26 11.99
C LEU A 112 -0.76 -2.00 11.31
N ASN A 113 -1.33 -0.85 11.64
CA ASN A 113 -1.15 0.40 10.89
C ASN A 113 0.17 1.15 11.18
N SER A 114 0.93 0.73 12.18
CA SER A 114 2.19 1.38 12.59
C SER A 114 3.24 0.37 13.03
N SER A 115 4.49 0.69 12.84
CA SER A 115 5.62 -0.04 13.42
C SER A 115 5.78 0.28 14.90
N GLY A 116 6.38 -0.64 15.65
CA GLY A 116 6.63 -0.50 17.08
C GLY A 116 6.15 -1.71 17.88
N THR A 117 6.00 -1.53 19.17
CA THR A 117 5.55 -2.57 20.08
C THR A 117 4.03 -2.53 20.22
N TRP A 118 3.39 -3.60 19.77
CA TRP A 118 1.94 -3.81 19.92
C TRP A 118 1.68 -4.76 21.07
N THR A 119 0.54 -4.60 21.74
CA THR A 119 0.07 -5.54 22.76
C THR A 119 -1.31 -6.08 22.36
N LEU A 120 -1.42 -7.39 22.26
CA LEU A 120 -2.70 -8.07 22.09
C LEU A 120 -3.18 -8.51 23.46
N ARG A 121 -4.23 -7.87 23.97
CA ARG A 121 -4.87 -8.21 25.25
C ARG A 121 -6.05 -9.11 24.98
N PHE A 122 -5.98 -10.32 25.53
CA PHE A 122 -7.06 -11.29 25.45
C PHE A 122 -7.90 -11.27 26.73
N THR A 123 -9.21 -11.34 26.54
CA THR A 123 -10.15 -11.61 27.65
C THR A 123 -10.99 -12.81 27.22
N ILE A 124 -10.90 -13.91 27.96
CA ILE A 124 -11.61 -15.16 27.68
C ILE A 124 -12.52 -15.50 28.85
N ASP A 125 -13.77 -15.81 28.55
CA ASP A 125 -14.76 -16.33 29.48
C ASP A 125 -15.09 -17.77 29.09
N GLY A 126 -15.13 -18.66 30.06
CA GLY A 126 -15.39 -20.07 29.84
C GLY A 126 -15.58 -20.86 31.14
N PRO A 127 -15.64 -22.18 31.07
CA PRO A 127 -16.00 -23.05 32.21
C PRO A 127 -15.10 -22.91 33.46
N ARG A 128 -13.88 -22.39 33.30
CA ARG A 128 -12.92 -22.16 34.38
C ARG A 128 -12.93 -20.72 34.91
N GLY A 129 -13.94 -19.91 34.51
CA GLY A 129 -14.08 -18.52 34.85
C GLY A 129 -13.46 -17.60 33.79
N GLN A 130 -13.46 -16.30 34.06
CA GLN A 130 -12.86 -15.32 33.18
C GLN A 130 -11.35 -15.21 33.40
N GLY A 131 -10.61 -15.10 32.31
CA GLY A 131 -9.18 -14.86 32.31
C GLY A 131 -8.78 -13.69 31.40
N THR A 132 -7.67 -13.02 31.74
CA THR A 132 -7.04 -12.01 30.93
C THR A 132 -5.57 -12.34 30.74
N GLY A 133 -4.99 -11.93 29.60
CA GLY A 133 -3.57 -12.10 29.33
C GLY A 133 -3.13 -11.19 28.18
N ASP A 134 -1.89 -10.73 28.26
CA ASP A 134 -1.30 -9.81 27.27
C ASP A 134 -0.17 -10.51 26.51
N LEU A 135 -0.18 -10.39 25.18
CA LEU A 135 0.91 -10.81 24.31
C LEU A 135 1.52 -9.58 23.66
N THR A 136 2.81 -9.36 23.87
CA THR A 136 3.55 -8.26 23.26
C THR A 136 4.28 -8.72 22.03
N ILE A 137 4.07 -8.03 20.91
CA ILE A 137 4.65 -8.35 19.60
C ILE A 137 5.36 -7.13 19.00
N ALA A 138 6.48 -7.37 18.33
CA ALA A 138 7.22 -6.33 17.62
C ALA A 138 6.79 -6.29 16.16
N VAL A 139 6.40 -5.11 15.70
CA VAL A 139 6.00 -4.83 14.32
C VAL A 139 7.04 -3.94 13.68
N LEU A 140 7.67 -4.43 12.63
CA LEU A 140 8.70 -3.72 11.87
C LEU A 140 8.08 -2.66 10.96
N GLU A 141 8.92 -1.78 10.42
CA GLU A 141 8.48 -0.79 9.44
C GLU A 141 7.91 -1.43 8.18
N GLN A 142 7.03 -0.69 7.51
CA GLN A 142 6.44 -1.09 6.24
C GLN A 142 7.54 -1.40 5.22
N PRO A 143 7.44 -2.53 4.49
CA PRO A 143 8.37 -2.83 3.42
C PRO A 143 8.17 -1.85 2.26
N GLY A 144 9.26 -1.29 1.77
CA GLY A 144 9.20 -0.41 0.60
C GLY A 144 10.26 0.69 0.63
N PRO A 145 10.44 1.40 -0.47
CA PRO A 145 11.33 2.55 -0.50
C PRO A 145 10.77 3.70 0.36
N PRO A 146 11.64 4.55 0.92
CA PRO A 146 11.22 5.72 1.65
C PRO A 146 10.20 6.55 0.86
N LEU A 147 9.20 7.09 1.54
CA LEU A 147 8.10 7.83 0.91
C LEU A 147 8.61 8.96 -0.01
N ALA A 148 9.68 9.66 0.41
CA ALA A 148 10.32 10.70 -0.38
C ALA A 148 10.85 10.17 -1.74
N LEU A 149 11.44 8.99 -1.76
CA LEU A 149 11.93 8.38 -2.98
C LEU A 149 10.79 7.95 -3.90
N SER A 150 9.72 7.42 -3.33
CA SER A 150 8.50 7.05 -4.09
C SER A 150 7.88 8.27 -4.77
N TRP A 151 7.78 9.40 -4.07
CA TRP A 151 7.32 10.66 -4.64
C TRP A 151 8.25 11.20 -5.73
N LEU A 152 9.57 11.14 -5.52
CA LEU A 152 10.55 11.57 -6.51
C LEU A 152 10.38 10.78 -7.82
N VAL A 153 10.31 9.46 -7.73
CA VAL A 153 10.12 8.60 -8.90
C VAL A 153 8.75 8.84 -9.56
N GLY A 154 7.68 8.96 -8.77
CA GLY A 154 6.33 9.17 -9.28
C GLY A 154 6.14 10.53 -9.96
N LEU A 155 6.79 11.60 -9.49
CA LEU A 155 6.68 12.95 -10.06
C LEU A 155 7.65 13.19 -11.23
N THR A 156 8.67 12.36 -11.42
CA THR A 156 9.65 12.51 -12.49
C THR A 156 9.01 12.61 -13.90
N PRO A 157 8.08 11.73 -14.32
CA PRO A 157 7.48 11.83 -15.65
C PRO A 157 6.66 13.12 -15.82
N LEU A 158 5.97 13.56 -14.77
CA LEU A 158 5.24 14.84 -14.80
C LEU A 158 6.19 16.02 -14.98
N ALA A 159 7.28 16.07 -14.23
CA ALA A 159 8.28 17.12 -14.33
C ALA A 159 8.92 17.16 -15.73
N LEU A 160 9.28 16.01 -16.29
CA LEU A 160 9.82 15.91 -17.65
C LEU A 160 8.83 16.38 -18.70
N THR A 161 7.54 16.05 -18.55
CA THR A 161 6.48 16.49 -19.44
C THR A 161 6.33 18.01 -19.41
N LEU A 162 6.31 18.62 -18.22
CA LEU A 162 6.22 20.06 -18.05
C LEU A 162 7.42 20.79 -18.67
N VAL A 163 8.64 20.28 -18.46
CA VAL A 163 9.86 20.83 -19.08
C VAL A 163 9.77 20.74 -20.61
N PHE A 164 9.33 19.59 -21.13
CA PHE A 164 9.17 19.41 -22.56
C PHE A 164 8.18 20.41 -23.16
N VAL A 165 7.00 20.56 -22.55
CA VAL A 165 5.99 21.54 -22.99
C VAL A 165 6.54 22.95 -22.94
N ALA A 166 7.23 23.33 -21.87
CA ALA A 166 7.84 24.67 -21.73
C ALA A 166 8.89 24.92 -22.84
N VAL A 167 9.76 23.96 -23.13
CA VAL A 167 10.76 24.07 -24.20
C VAL A 167 10.09 24.19 -25.56
N VAL A 168 9.06 23.43 -25.86
CA VAL A 168 8.31 23.53 -27.11
C VAL A 168 7.65 24.90 -27.22
N TRP A 169 7.03 25.39 -26.16
CA TRP A 169 6.35 26.69 -26.13
C TRP A 169 7.34 27.85 -26.36
N ILE A 170 8.49 27.85 -25.69
CA ILE A 170 9.55 28.85 -25.90
C ILE A 170 10.10 28.83 -27.33
N ARG A 171 10.28 27.62 -27.92
CA ARG A 171 10.80 27.48 -29.29
C ARG A 171 9.78 27.88 -30.34
N THR A 172 8.49 27.65 -30.13
CA THR A 172 7.44 28.07 -31.08
C THR A 172 7.10 29.54 -30.96
N GLY A 173 7.06 30.11 -29.76
CA GLY A 173 6.80 31.53 -29.54
C GLY A 173 7.84 32.46 -30.14
N ARG A 174 9.10 32.02 -30.29
CA ARG A 174 10.17 32.82 -30.91
C ARG A 174 10.08 32.90 -32.45
N ARG A 175 9.20 32.13 -33.09
CA ARG A 175 9.07 32.10 -34.57
C ARG A 175 8.02 33.05 -35.14
N THR A 176 7.20 33.69 -34.32
CA THR A 176 6.07 34.50 -34.77
C THR A 176 6.33 36.01 -34.86
N VAL A 177 7.54 36.51 -34.55
CA VAL A 177 7.82 37.93 -34.51
C VAL A 177 8.53 38.48 -35.78
N THR A 178 8.80 37.67 -36.78
CA THR A 178 9.60 38.10 -37.93
C THR A 178 8.86 38.00 -39.26
N SER A 179 7.69 38.61 -39.44
CA SER A 179 7.15 38.89 -40.78
C SER A 179 5.92 39.80 -40.77
N ILE A 180 6.00 41.00 -40.20
CA ILE A 180 5.13 42.09 -40.65
C ILE A 180 6.05 43.18 -41.18
N GLY A 181 6.58 42.93 -42.38
CA GLY A 181 7.20 43.95 -43.19
C GLY A 181 6.14 44.85 -43.79
N TRP A 182 5.88 45.96 -43.12
CA TRP A 182 5.07 47.02 -43.69
C TRP A 182 5.80 47.57 -44.92
N ARG A 183 5.24 47.40 -46.14
CA ARG A 183 5.70 48.08 -47.37
C ARG A 183 4.94 49.38 -47.48
N PRO A 184 5.62 50.59 -47.50
CA PRO A 184 4.95 51.78 -47.83
C PRO A 184 4.61 51.82 -49.33
N ASN A 185 3.37 52.07 -49.62
CA ASN A 185 2.86 52.27 -50.97
C ASN A 185 3.34 53.67 -51.49
N THR A 186 4.36 53.66 -52.33
CA THR A 186 4.78 54.91 -53.10
C THR A 186 3.86 55.08 -54.27
N GLY A 187 2.76 55.81 -54.08
CA GLY A 187 1.90 56.29 -55.14
C GLY A 187 2.65 57.18 -56.09
N ARG A 188 2.84 56.72 -57.31
CA ARG A 188 3.28 57.55 -58.44
C ARG A 188 2.12 58.49 -58.84
N ARG A 189 2.26 59.77 -58.67
CA ARG A 189 1.46 60.78 -59.35
C ARG A 189 2.05 60.99 -60.74
N GLU A 190 1.27 60.69 -61.77
CA GLU A 190 1.49 61.15 -63.11
C GLU A 190 0.56 62.37 -63.34
N SER A 191 1.17 63.44 -63.76
CA SER A 191 0.57 64.66 -64.32
C SER A 191 0.42 64.53 -65.82
#